data_fb192a9c0b9114824b9e42a12c94842b
#
_entry.id   fb192a9c0b9114824b9e42a12c94842b
#
_cell.length_a   1.000
_cell.length_b   1.000
_cell.length_c   1.000
_cell.angle_alpha   90.00
_cell.angle_beta   90.00
_cell.angle_gamma   90.00
#
_symmetry.space_group_name_H-M   'P 1'
#
loop_
_entity.id
_entity.type
_entity.pdbx_description
1 polymer ?
#
loop_
_entity_poly.entity_id
_entity_poly.type
_entity_poly.pdbx_seq_one_letter_code
_entity_poly.pdbx_strand_id
1 'polypeptide(L)'
;MSKKAKLETVDNVTIRFAGDSGDGMQLSGGRFTQTSAIMGNDLSTLPDFPAEIRAPAGSLAGVSSFQIHFSSQEIHTPGEKPDVLVAMNPAALKVHLKDLTPGGALIINKNAFTNKNLKLAGYDSDPTEDGSLEDYYSTHFIEMSKMVELACEGIDLSPKLIDRTKNLCALGVLFWMYDRPLEPTIDWINKKFKSKPDVVEANVCLLYTSPSPR
;
A
#
# COMPACT_ATOMS: atom_id res chain seq x y z
N MET A 1 -7.82 -27.49 1.21
CA MET A 1 -7.92 -27.21 2.68
C MET A 1 -7.31 -25.85 2.92
N SER A 2 -8.13 -24.85 3.23
CA SER A 2 -7.64 -23.50 3.59
C SER A 2 -6.88 -23.62 4.92
N LYS A 3 -5.57 -23.29 4.93
CA LYS A 3 -4.83 -23.12 6.18
C LYS A 3 -5.45 -21.92 6.90
N LYS A 4 -6.03 -22.13 8.09
CA LYS A 4 -6.43 -21.03 8.95
C LYS A 4 -5.23 -20.13 9.18
N ALA A 5 -5.37 -18.83 8.92
CA ALA A 5 -4.34 -17.85 9.23
C ALA A 5 -4.02 -17.94 10.74
N LYS A 6 -2.72 -18.02 11.06
CA LYS A 6 -2.27 -17.99 12.45
C LYS A 6 -2.21 -16.53 12.88
N LEU A 7 -2.99 -16.17 13.88
CA LEU A 7 -2.93 -14.84 14.49
C LEU A 7 -1.69 -14.78 15.39
N GLU A 8 -0.88 -13.75 15.17
CA GLU A 8 0.26 -13.41 16.01
C GLU A 8 0.07 -12.01 16.59
N THR A 9 0.38 -11.86 17.87
CA THR A 9 0.40 -10.54 18.52
C THR A 9 1.80 -9.97 18.37
N VAL A 10 1.88 -8.76 17.80
CA VAL A 10 3.14 -8.02 17.65
C VAL A 10 3.05 -6.71 18.44
N ASP A 11 4.10 -6.38 19.19
CA ASP A 11 4.11 -5.20 20.07
C ASP A 11 4.30 -3.90 19.28
N ASN A 12 5.11 -3.94 18.23
CA ASN A 12 5.36 -2.80 17.36
C ASN A 12 5.57 -3.26 15.91
N VAL A 13 5.24 -2.39 14.97
CA VAL A 13 5.42 -2.64 13.53
C VAL A 13 5.70 -1.32 12.81
N THR A 14 6.63 -1.38 11.88
CA THR A 14 6.91 -0.28 10.95
C THR A 14 6.48 -0.69 9.54
N ILE A 15 5.56 0.08 8.95
CA ILE A 15 5.06 -0.13 7.59
C ILE A 15 5.51 1.03 6.71
N ARG A 16 5.97 0.73 5.49
CA ARG A 16 6.23 1.74 4.46
C ARG A 16 5.36 1.49 3.24
N PHE A 17 4.55 2.47 2.89
CA PHE A 17 3.85 2.55 1.61
C PHE A 17 4.74 3.30 0.62
N ALA A 18 4.96 2.76 -0.56
CA ALA A 18 5.79 3.39 -1.58
C ALA A 18 5.18 3.25 -2.98
N GLY A 19 5.20 4.35 -3.74
CA GLY A 19 4.64 4.43 -5.09
C GLY A 19 4.99 5.77 -5.74
N ASP A 20 4.38 6.08 -6.87
CA ASP A 20 4.52 7.42 -7.44
C ASP A 20 3.76 8.47 -6.62
N SER A 21 4.12 9.73 -6.76
CA SER A 21 3.46 10.85 -6.06
C SER A 21 1.95 10.94 -6.32
N GLY A 22 1.47 10.37 -7.45
CA GLY A 22 0.06 10.27 -7.82
C GLY A 22 -0.68 9.06 -7.27
N ASP A 23 0.03 8.08 -6.72
CA ASP A 23 -0.55 6.81 -6.24
C ASP A 23 -1.24 6.91 -4.89
N GLY A 24 -1.18 8.07 -4.23
CA GLY A 24 -1.91 8.33 -2.98
C GLY A 24 -1.27 7.71 -1.74
N MET A 25 0.04 7.52 -1.71
CA MET A 25 0.75 6.93 -0.56
C MET A 25 0.55 7.73 0.72
N GLN A 26 0.57 9.06 0.64
CA GLN A 26 0.30 9.94 1.77
C GLN A 26 -1.14 9.77 2.31
N LEU A 27 -2.10 9.52 1.42
CA LEU A 27 -3.49 9.27 1.81
C LEU A 27 -3.63 7.94 2.54
N SER A 28 -3.09 6.85 1.97
CA SER A 28 -3.18 5.51 2.56
C SER A 28 -2.47 5.46 3.91
N GLY A 29 -1.25 6.00 4.00
CA GLY A 29 -0.51 6.10 5.24
C GLY A 29 -1.27 6.92 6.30
N GLY A 30 -1.80 8.09 5.93
CA GLY A 30 -2.60 8.92 6.83
C GLY A 30 -3.90 8.25 7.33
N ARG A 31 -4.56 7.43 6.48
CA ARG A 31 -5.74 6.66 6.92
C ARG A 31 -5.38 5.54 7.85
N PHE A 32 -4.30 4.81 7.56
CA PHE A 32 -3.80 3.77 8.46
C PHE A 32 -3.40 4.35 9.82
N THR A 33 -2.70 5.49 9.82
CA THR A 33 -2.32 6.24 11.02
C THR A 33 -3.55 6.60 11.87
N GLN A 34 -4.57 7.19 11.26
CA GLN A 34 -5.78 7.60 11.99
C GLN A 34 -6.51 6.40 12.61
N THR A 35 -6.64 5.30 11.88
CA THR A 35 -7.31 4.10 12.39
C THR A 35 -6.51 3.48 13.53
N SER A 36 -5.18 3.42 13.44
CA SER A 36 -4.32 2.91 14.50
C SER A 36 -4.37 3.79 15.76
N ALA A 37 -4.47 5.13 15.60
CA ALA A 37 -4.67 6.05 16.73
C ALA A 37 -6.02 5.80 17.46
N ILE A 38 -7.09 5.58 16.69
CA ILE A 38 -8.42 5.26 17.25
C ILE A 38 -8.37 3.97 18.10
N MET A 39 -7.52 3.01 17.70
CA MET A 39 -7.32 1.76 18.45
C MET A 39 -6.38 1.91 19.66
N GLY A 40 -5.88 3.12 19.93
CA GLY A 40 -5.05 3.41 21.10
C GLY A 40 -3.56 3.07 20.93
N ASN A 41 -3.09 2.85 19.71
CA ASN A 41 -1.66 2.70 19.48
C ASN A 41 -0.94 4.05 19.61
N ASP A 42 0.28 4.01 20.12
CA ASP A 42 1.23 5.11 19.94
C ASP A 42 1.81 5.09 18.54
N LEU A 43 2.08 6.27 17.96
CA LEU A 43 2.31 6.43 16.54
C LEU A 43 3.43 7.43 16.27
N SER A 44 4.31 7.07 15.31
CA SER A 44 5.23 8.03 14.71
C SER A 44 5.23 7.86 13.18
N THR A 45 5.26 8.95 12.43
CA THR A 45 5.15 8.91 10.97
C THR A 45 6.29 9.67 10.30
N LEU A 46 6.68 9.21 9.12
CA LEU A 46 7.68 9.84 8.27
C LEU A 46 7.15 9.90 6.82
N PRO A 47 6.50 10.99 6.42
CA PRO A 47 6.16 11.24 5.02
C PRO A 47 7.43 11.55 4.23
N ASP A 48 7.55 10.94 3.05
CA ASP A 48 8.63 11.20 2.10
C ASP A 48 8.03 11.59 0.76
N PHE A 49 8.50 12.72 0.23
CA PHE A 49 8.02 13.30 -1.01
C PHE A 49 9.02 13.08 -2.14
N PRO A 50 8.58 13.09 -3.41
CA PRO A 50 9.47 12.90 -4.53
C PRO A 50 10.65 13.89 -4.51
N ALA A 51 11.84 13.40 -4.84
CA ALA A 51 13.03 14.23 -4.95
C ALA A 51 12.91 15.29 -6.05
N GLU A 52 12.08 15.02 -7.07
CA GLU A 52 11.85 15.92 -8.19
C GLU A 52 10.37 16.22 -8.37
N ILE A 53 10.02 17.51 -8.41
CA ILE A 53 8.66 17.98 -8.70
C ILE A 53 8.32 17.67 -10.16
N ARG A 54 7.21 16.95 -10.42
CA ARG A 54 6.77 16.52 -11.75
C ARG A 54 7.72 15.53 -12.45
N ALA A 55 8.43 14.72 -11.68
CA ALA A 55 9.15 13.58 -12.26
C ALA A 55 8.19 12.69 -13.09
N PRO A 56 8.69 12.07 -14.17
CA PRO A 56 7.89 11.12 -14.93
C PRO A 56 7.42 9.97 -14.05
N ALA A 57 6.15 9.58 -14.18
CA ALA A 57 5.59 8.44 -13.45
C ALA A 57 6.40 7.17 -13.74
N GLY A 58 6.71 6.39 -12.69
CA GLY A 58 7.52 5.18 -12.78
C GLY A 58 9.04 5.44 -12.76
N SER A 59 9.50 6.70 -12.66
CA SER A 59 10.92 7.02 -12.47
C SER A 59 11.33 7.01 -11.00
N LEU A 60 12.61 6.75 -10.72
CA LEU A 60 13.10 6.71 -9.34
C LEU A 60 12.93 8.06 -8.61
N ALA A 61 13.12 9.17 -9.32
CA ALA A 61 12.98 10.53 -8.78
C ALA A 61 11.53 10.90 -8.44
N GLY A 62 10.53 10.17 -9.00
CA GLY A 62 9.11 10.38 -8.77
C GLY A 62 8.52 9.58 -7.60
N VAL A 63 9.33 8.75 -6.96
CA VAL A 63 8.87 7.90 -5.84
C VAL A 63 8.54 8.76 -4.64
N SER A 64 7.37 8.49 -4.06
CA SER A 64 6.89 9.02 -2.79
C SER A 64 6.66 7.87 -1.83
N SER A 65 6.92 8.07 -0.56
CA SER A 65 6.62 7.07 0.45
C SER A 65 6.00 7.67 1.71
N PHE A 66 5.36 6.81 2.50
CA PHE A 66 4.86 7.15 3.81
C PHE A 66 5.18 6.01 4.76
N GLN A 67 6.00 6.28 5.76
CA GLN A 67 6.30 5.32 6.81
C GLN A 67 5.46 5.61 8.04
N ILE A 68 4.94 4.56 8.65
CA ILE A 68 4.29 4.61 9.95
C ILE A 68 4.90 3.53 10.85
N HIS A 69 5.31 3.95 12.04
CA HIS A 69 5.64 3.10 13.16
C HIS A 69 4.48 3.18 14.17
N PHE A 70 3.93 2.05 14.54
CA PHE A 70 2.85 1.97 15.55
C PHE A 70 3.14 0.87 16.57
N SER A 71 2.77 1.13 17.82
CA SER A 71 3.06 0.23 18.94
C SER A 71 1.95 0.28 19.99
N SER A 72 1.85 -0.79 20.78
CA SER A 72 1.09 -0.81 22.04
C SER A 72 1.82 -0.10 23.18
N GLN A 73 3.11 0.22 23.01
CA GLN A 73 3.95 0.93 23.97
C GLN A 73 4.39 2.27 23.40
N GLU A 74 4.90 3.15 24.27
CA GLU A 74 5.41 4.46 23.88
C GLU A 74 6.60 4.33 22.90
N ILE A 75 6.54 5.10 21.82
CA ILE A 75 7.57 5.15 20.79
C ILE A 75 8.03 6.60 20.54
N HIS A 76 9.30 6.78 20.17
CA HIS A 76 9.89 8.11 20.01
C HIS A 76 10.37 8.40 18.59
N THR A 77 10.35 7.39 17.70
CA THR A 77 10.89 7.52 16.33
C THR A 77 9.96 6.85 15.31
N PRO A 78 10.00 7.29 14.05
CA PRO A 78 9.23 6.64 12.96
C PRO A 78 9.77 5.27 12.55
N GLY A 79 10.72 4.70 13.28
CA GLY A 79 11.39 3.44 12.96
C GLY A 79 12.50 3.62 11.91
N GLU A 80 13.56 2.81 12.00
CA GLU A 80 14.67 2.86 11.03
C GLU A 80 14.36 2.02 9.79
N LYS A 81 13.99 0.76 9.99
CA LYS A 81 13.71 -0.20 8.91
C LYS A 81 12.25 -0.63 8.97
N PRO A 82 11.55 -0.64 7.84
CA PRO A 82 10.19 -1.19 7.81
C PRO A 82 10.20 -2.72 7.94
N ASP A 83 9.21 -3.23 8.66
CA ASP A 83 8.87 -4.66 8.73
C ASP A 83 7.99 -5.06 7.54
N VAL A 84 7.30 -4.07 6.96
CA VAL A 84 6.44 -4.24 5.80
C VAL A 84 6.71 -3.15 4.78
N LEU A 85 6.94 -3.55 3.53
CA LEU A 85 7.00 -2.65 2.39
C LEU A 85 5.85 -2.95 1.43
N VAL A 86 5.04 -1.94 1.14
CA VAL A 86 4.06 -1.97 0.05
C VAL A 86 4.65 -1.24 -1.15
N ALA A 87 4.98 -1.97 -2.20
CA ALA A 87 5.56 -1.43 -3.44
C ALA A 87 4.51 -1.40 -4.55
N MET A 88 4.04 -0.20 -4.90
CA MET A 88 3.00 -0.03 -5.91
C MET A 88 3.52 -0.16 -7.35
N ASN A 89 4.83 -0.02 -7.56
CA ASN A 89 5.48 -0.11 -8.87
C ASN A 89 6.97 -0.49 -8.75
N PRO A 90 7.67 -0.82 -9.86
CA PRO A 90 9.09 -1.19 -9.84
C PRO A 90 10.02 -0.12 -9.29
N ALA A 91 9.74 1.17 -9.53
CA ALA A 91 10.57 2.26 -9.03
C ALA A 91 10.53 2.33 -7.49
N ALA A 92 9.33 2.21 -6.91
CA ALA A 92 9.13 2.15 -5.47
C ALA A 92 9.86 0.95 -4.84
N LEU A 93 9.79 -0.23 -5.48
CA LEU A 93 10.54 -1.40 -5.04
C LEU A 93 12.03 -1.12 -5.04
N LYS A 94 12.58 -0.61 -6.14
CA LYS A 94 14.02 -0.38 -6.29
C LYS A 94 14.58 0.62 -5.28
N VAL A 95 13.82 1.68 -4.98
CA VAL A 95 14.25 2.71 -4.02
C VAL A 95 14.27 2.19 -2.59
N HIS A 96 13.25 1.41 -2.19
CA HIS A 96 13.02 1.10 -0.78
C HIS A 96 13.31 -0.35 -0.36
N LEU A 97 13.54 -1.28 -1.30
CA LEU A 97 13.78 -2.69 -0.95
C LEU A 97 14.94 -2.90 0.00
N LYS A 98 16.02 -2.12 -0.17
CA LYS A 98 17.23 -2.20 0.68
C LYS A 98 16.98 -1.84 2.15
N ASP A 99 15.90 -1.10 2.41
CA ASP A 99 15.54 -0.67 3.76
C ASP A 99 14.67 -1.70 4.48
N LEU A 100 14.02 -2.62 3.74
CA LEU A 100 13.15 -3.64 4.32
C LEU A 100 13.95 -4.60 5.20
N THR A 101 13.43 -4.89 6.38
CA THR A 101 14.03 -5.85 7.30
C THR A 101 14.11 -7.24 6.65
N PRO A 102 15.23 -7.98 6.76
CA PRO A 102 15.32 -9.36 6.28
C PRO A 102 14.21 -10.24 6.86
N GLY A 103 13.52 -10.99 5.99
CA GLY A 103 12.33 -11.76 6.37
C GLY A 103 11.05 -10.93 6.48
N GLY A 104 11.12 -9.60 6.32
CA GLY A 104 9.97 -8.71 6.34
C GLY A 104 8.96 -9.00 5.24
N ALA A 105 7.73 -8.51 5.42
CA ALA A 105 6.67 -8.70 4.44
C ALA A 105 6.81 -7.72 3.27
N LEU A 106 6.83 -8.25 2.05
CA LEU A 106 6.91 -7.48 0.82
C LEU A 106 5.62 -7.64 0.01
N ILE A 107 4.82 -6.60 -0.06
CA ILE A 107 3.55 -6.57 -0.78
C ILE A 107 3.76 -5.83 -2.11
N ILE A 108 3.53 -6.50 -3.22
CA ILE A 108 3.81 -5.98 -4.57
C ILE A 108 2.53 -5.92 -5.39
N ASN A 109 2.26 -4.76 -6.01
CA ASN A 109 1.26 -4.66 -7.08
C ASN A 109 1.82 -5.27 -8.38
N LYS A 110 1.61 -6.57 -8.60
CA LYS A 110 2.19 -7.32 -9.74
C LYS A 110 1.85 -6.72 -11.10
N ASN A 111 0.65 -6.18 -11.28
CA ASN A 111 0.23 -5.61 -12.57
C ASN A 111 1.05 -4.36 -12.97
N ALA A 112 1.73 -3.70 -12.05
CA ALA A 112 2.57 -2.55 -12.35
C ALA A 112 3.95 -2.93 -12.93
N PHE A 113 4.35 -4.22 -12.85
CA PHE A 113 5.67 -4.71 -13.30
C PHE A 113 5.66 -5.03 -14.81
N THR A 114 5.33 -4.01 -15.60
CA THR A 114 5.38 -4.09 -17.08
C THR A 114 6.79 -3.81 -17.60
N ASN A 115 7.12 -4.31 -18.80
CA ASN A 115 8.41 -4.05 -19.44
C ASN A 115 8.74 -2.55 -19.53
N LYS A 116 7.71 -1.70 -19.72
CA LYS A 116 7.87 -0.25 -19.75
C LYS A 116 8.31 0.29 -18.40
N ASN A 117 7.59 -0.08 -17.33
CA ASN A 117 7.86 0.41 -15.98
C ASN A 117 9.17 -0.13 -15.42
N LEU A 118 9.52 -1.39 -15.73
CA LEU A 118 10.80 -1.98 -15.37
C LEU A 118 11.97 -1.19 -15.99
N LYS A 119 11.88 -0.87 -17.28
CA LYS A 119 12.90 -0.05 -17.97
C LYS A 119 13.00 1.36 -17.38
N LEU A 120 11.88 2.02 -17.07
CA LEU A 120 11.88 3.34 -16.43
C LEU A 120 12.53 3.32 -15.05
N ALA A 121 12.33 2.25 -14.29
CA ALA A 121 12.98 2.03 -13.01
C ALA A 121 14.44 1.52 -13.14
N GLY A 122 14.92 1.26 -14.36
CA GLY A 122 16.28 0.80 -14.63
C GLY A 122 16.53 -0.65 -14.21
N TYR A 123 15.53 -1.52 -14.36
CA TYR A 123 15.70 -2.97 -14.25
C TYR A 123 16.02 -3.59 -15.60
N ASP A 124 16.95 -4.52 -15.62
CA ASP A 124 17.30 -5.32 -16.79
C ASP A 124 16.37 -6.53 -16.96
N SER A 125 15.85 -7.06 -15.85
CA SER A 125 14.90 -8.17 -15.80
C SER A 125 13.83 -7.91 -14.73
N ASP A 126 12.71 -8.65 -14.78
CA ASP A 126 11.66 -8.55 -13.78
C ASP A 126 12.07 -9.27 -12.48
N PRO A 127 12.33 -8.57 -11.37
CA PRO A 127 12.74 -9.19 -10.11
C PRO A 127 11.61 -9.99 -9.44
N THR A 128 10.41 -9.94 -9.96
CA THR A 128 9.26 -10.71 -9.44
C THR A 128 9.11 -12.08 -10.11
N GLU A 129 10.04 -12.46 -11.02
CA GLU A 129 9.97 -13.72 -11.77
C GLU A 129 11.17 -14.65 -11.55
N ASP A 130 12.23 -14.15 -10.92
CA ASP A 130 13.47 -14.91 -10.72
C ASP A 130 13.58 -15.60 -9.35
N GLY A 131 12.61 -15.41 -8.47
CA GLY A 131 12.58 -16.00 -7.12
C GLY A 131 13.51 -15.31 -6.10
N SER A 132 14.28 -14.32 -6.53
CA SER A 132 15.28 -13.68 -5.65
C SER A 132 14.64 -12.91 -4.49
N LEU A 133 13.42 -12.42 -4.65
CA LEU A 133 12.73 -11.70 -3.58
C LEU A 133 12.25 -12.65 -2.47
N GLU A 134 11.77 -13.83 -2.84
CA GLU A 134 11.25 -14.84 -1.92
C GLU A 134 12.35 -15.49 -1.06
N ASP A 135 13.59 -15.46 -1.54
CA ASP A 135 14.74 -15.96 -0.77
C ASP A 135 15.03 -15.10 0.47
N TYR A 136 14.71 -13.81 0.42
CA TYR A 136 15.04 -12.85 1.48
C TYR A 136 13.82 -12.26 2.20
N TYR A 137 12.62 -12.30 1.60
CA TYR A 137 11.42 -11.62 2.10
C TYR A 137 10.18 -12.52 2.03
N SER A 138 9.22 -12.26 2.91
CA SER A 138 7.88 -12.85 2.80
C SER A 138 7.10 -12.11 1.72
N THR A 139 7.21 -12.56 0.46
CA THR A 139 6.72 -11.83 -0.71
C THR A 139 5.27 -12.20 -1.05
N HIS A 140 4.44 -11.19 -1.27
CA HIS A 140 3.04 -11.30 -1.62
C HIS A 140 2.75 -10.50 -2.89
N PHE A 141 2.50 -11.20 -4.00
CA PHE A 141 2.12 -10.61 -5.28
C PHE A 141 0.61 -10.44 -5.34
N ILE A 142 0.14 -9.21 -5.51
CA ILE A 142 -1.29 -8.89 -5.60
C ILE A 142 -1.57 -8.19 -6.92
N GLU A 143 -2.56 -8.66 -7.67
CA GLU A 143 -3.02 -8.04 -8.92
C GLU A 143 -3.94 -6.85 -8.63
N MET A 144 -3.43 -5.82 -7.91
CA MET A 144 -4.24 -4.70 -7.43
C MET A 144 -4.96 -3.95 -8.55
N SER A 145 -4.29 -3.71 -9.68
CA SER A 145 -4.92 -2.98 -10.80
C SER A 145 -6.09 -3.76 -11.38
N LYS A 146 -5.95 -5.07 -11.55
CA LYS A 146 -7.02 -5.95 -12.03
C LYS A 146 -8.18 -6.05 -11.03
N MET A 147 -7.86 -6.13 -9.73
CA MET A 147 -8.89 -6.11 -8.67
C MET A 147 -9.69 -4.81 -8.70
N VAL A 148 -9.01 -3.67 -8.91
CA VAL A 148 -9.63 -2.36 -9.05
C VAL A 148 -10.55 -2.30 -10.28
N GLU A 149 -10.11 -2.79 -11.43
CA GLU A 149 -10.93 -2.86 -12.64
C GLU A 149 -12.21 -3.68 -12.41
N LEU A 150 -12.08 -4.86 -11.84
CA LEU A 150 -13.23 -5.73 -11.52
C LEU A 150 -14.17 -5.12 -10.48
N ALA A 151 -13.63 -4.51 -9.44
CA ALA A 151 -14.44 -3.88 -8.39
C ALA A 151 -15.17 -2.62 -8.85
N CYS A 152 -14.69 -1.97 -9.90
CA CYS A 152 -15.30 -0.78 -10.50
C CYS A 152 -16.12 -1.11 -11.75
N GLU A 153 -16.31 -2.38 -12.09
CA GLU A 153 -17.13 -2.79 -13.22
C GLU A 153 -18.59 -2.32 -13.03
N GLY A 154 -19.10 -1.57 -14.00
CA GLY A 154 -20.46 -0.98 -13.94
C GLY A 154 -20.55 0.35 -13.22
N ILE A 155 -19.47 0.87 -12.65
CA ILE A 155 -19.41 2.20 -12.02
C ILE A 155 -18.95 3.23 -13.09
N ASP A 156 -19.68 4.34 -13.24
CA ASP A 156 -19.37 5.38 -14.23
C ASP A 156 -18.19 6.26 -13.78
N LEU A 157 -16.99 5.71 -13.88
CA LEU A 157 -15.76 6.42 -13.56
C LEU A 157 -14.77 6.39 -14.73
N SER A 158 -14.07 7.51 -14.92
CA SER A 158 -12.98 7.53 -15.90
C SER A 158 -11.83 6.58 -15.51
N PRO A 159 -11.11 5.97 -16.49
CA PRO A 159 -9.99 5.06 -16.20
C PRO A 159 -8.95 5.64 -15.25
N LYS A 160 -8.71 6.95 -15.32
CA LYS A 160 -7.80 7.66 -14.42
C LYS A 160 -8.31 7.71 -12.97
N LEU A 161 -9.61 7.82 -12.77
CA LEU A 161 -10.20 7.79 -11.41
C LEU A 161 -10.21 6.37 -10.87
N ILE A 162 -10.49 5.38 -11.70
CA ILE A 162 -10.40 3.96 -11.36
C ILE A 162 -8.97 3.63 -10.91
N ASP A 163 -7.96 3.95 -11.69
CA ASP A 163 -6.56 3.67 -11.34
C ASP A 163 -6.12 4.31 -10.00
N ARG A 164 -6.66 5.47 -9.68
CA ARG A 164 -6.36 6.16 -8.40
C ARG A 164 -6.90 5.45 -7.17
N THR A 165 -7.86 4.55 -7.31
CA THR A 165 -8.46 3.83 -6.17
C THR A 165 -7.61 2.64 -5.70
N LYS A 166 -6.58 2.24 -6.46
CA LYS A 166 -5.67 1.13 -6.11
C LYS A 166 -4.98 1.28 -4.74
N ASN A 167 -4.78 2.52 -4.29
CA ASN A 167 -4.24 2.80 -2.97
C ASN A 167 -5.13 2.29 -1.83
N LEU A 168 -6.46 2.29 -2.03
CA LEU A 168 -7.39 1.75 -1.03
C LEU A 168 -7.42 0.22 -1.04
N CYS A 169 -7.13 -0.42 -2.18
CA CYS A 169 -6.88 -1.86 -2.21
C CYS A 169 -5.67 -2.24 -1.34
N ALA A 170 -4.55 -1.54 -1.50
CA ALA A 170 -3.36 -1.73 -0.68
C ALA A 170 -3.64 -1.45 0.82
N LEU A 171 -4.39 -0.39 1.12
CA LEU A 171 -4.81 -0.06 2.47
C LEU A 171 -5.68 -1.17 3.09
N GLY A 172 -6.64 -1.71 2.33
CA GLY A 172 -7.51 -2.80 2.77
C GLY A 172 -6.74 -4.07 3.11
N VAL A 173 -5.70 -4.41 2.34
CA VAL A 173 -4.79 -5.54 2.67
C VAL A 173 -4.15 -5.34 4.03
N LEU A 174 -3.63 -4.14 4.32
CA LEU A 174 -2.99 -3.85 5.60
C LEU A 174 -3.99 -3.76 6.75
N PHE A 175 -5.20 -3.26 6.51
CA PHE A 175 -6.26 -3.30 7.52
C PHE A 175 -6.60 -4.74 7.91
N TRP A 176 -6.66 -5.64 6.93
CA TRP A 176 -6.85 -7.06 7.20
C TRP A 176 -5.66 -7.67 7.95
N MET A 177 -4.42 -7.39 7.53
CA MET A 177 -3.21 -7.94 8.17
C MET A 177 -3.10 -7.56 9.65
N TYR A 178 -3.52 -6.34 10.00
CA TYR A 178 -3.38 -5.78 11.35
C TYR A 178 -4.70 -5.62 12.10
N ASP A 179 -5.75 -6.31 11.63
CA ASP A 179 -7.10 -6.30 12.23
C ASP A 179 -7.61 -4.89 12.52
N ARG A 180 -7.53 -4.01 11.51
CA ARG A 180 -7.97 -2.61 11.64
C ARG A 180 -9.42 -2.43 11.21
N PRO A 181 -10.25 -1.68 11.97
CA PRO A 181 -11.64 -1.40 11.61
C PRO A 181 -11.70 -0.56 10.33
N LEU A 182 -12.63 -0.89 9.44
CA LEU A 182 -12.83 -0.18 8.18
C LEU A 182 -13.70 1.07 8.34
N GLU A 183 -14.59 1.09 9.33
CA GLU A 183 -15.62 2.08 9.54
C GLU A 183 -15.09 3.53 9.57
N PRO A 184 -13.99 3.86 10.27
CA PRO A 184 -13.47 5.23 10.30
C PRO A 184 -13.02 5.72 8.91
N THR A 185 -12.51 4.81 8.08
CA THR A 185 -12.10 5.15 6.71
C THR A 185 -13.30 5.25 5.78
N ILE A 186 -14.31 4.39 5.93
CA ILE A 186 -15.57 4.46 5.18
C ILE A 186 -16.29 5.77 5.47
N ASP A 187 -16.42 6.16 6.72
CA ASP A 187 -17.01 7.43 7.12
C ASP A 187 -16.27 8.63 6.52
N TRP A 188 -14.95 8.58 6.49
CA TRP A 188 -14.15 9.61 5.86
C TRP A 188 -14.36 9.66 4.33
N ILE A 189 -14.42 8.51 3.64
CA ILE A 189 -14.72 8.44 2.20
C ILE A 189 -16.08 9.08 1.92
N ASN A 190 -17.11 8.69 2.67
CA ASN A 190 -18.47 9.23 2.54
C ASN A 190 -18.52 10.75 2.72
N LYS A 191 -17.80 11.29 3.70
CA LYS A 191 -17.72 12.73 3.96
C LYS A 191 -16.96 13.46 2.87
N LYS A 192 -15.79 12.94 2.47
CA LYS A 192 -14.89 13.59 1.52
C LYS A 192 -15.45 13.63 0.11
N PHE A 193 -16.08 12.54 -0.32
CA PHE A 193 -16.61 12.38 -1.69
C PHE A 193 -18.13 12.45 -1.75
N LYS A 194 -18.79 13.09 -0.78
CA LYS A 194 -20.25 13.20 -0.68
C LYS A 194 -20.95 13.64 -1.98
N SER A 195 -20.30 14.49 -2.77
CA SER A 195 -20.85 14.96 -4.06
C SER A 195 -20.58 14.03 -5.26
N LYS A 196 -19.90 12.89 -5.05
CA LYS A 196 -19.46 11.95 -6.10
C LYS A 196 -19.75 10.51 -5.66
N PRO A 197 -21.01 10.07 -5.72
CA PRO A 197 -21.43 8.75 -5.23
C PRO A 197 -20.65 7.61 -5.87
N ASP A 198 -20.37 7.66 -7.17
CA ASP A 198 -19.61 6.63 -7.87
C ASP A 198 -18.18 6.48 -7.32
N VAL A 199 -17.55 7.62 -6.94
CA VAL A 199 -16.23 7.60 -6.28
C VAL A 199 -16.32 6.99 -4.89
N VAL A 200 -17.40 7.26 -4.15
CA VAL A 200 -17.63 6.64 -2.83
C VAL A 200 -17.76 5.14 -2.99
N GLU A 201 -18.62 4.69 -3.89
CA GLU A 201 -18.88 3.26 -4.13
C GLU A 201 -17.60 2.51 -4.50
N ALA A 202 -16.85 2.99 -5.48
CA ALA A 202 -15.58 2.39 -5.89
C ALA A 202 -14.57 2.28 -4.75
N ASN A 203 -14.40 3.35 -3.98
CA ASN A 203 -13.44 3.37 -2.89
C ASN A 203 -13.83 2.45 -1.73
N VAL A 204 -15.11 2.40 -1.37
CA VAL A 204 -15.62 1.51 -0.32
C VAL A 204 -15.54 0.06 -0.76
N CYS A 205 -15.93 -0.25 -2.01
CA CYS A 205 -15.83 -1.59 -2.57
C CYS A 205 -14.39 -2.13 -2.46
N LEU A 206 -13.40 -1.32 -2.77
CA LEU A 206 -11.99 -1.74 -2.75
C LEU A 206 -11.43 -2.00 -1.35
N LEU A 207 -11.88 -1.28 -0.34
CA LEU A 207 -11.52 -1.59 1.04
C LEU A 207 -12.01 -2.99 1.47
N TYR A 208 -13.15 -3.45 0.94
CA TYR A 208 -13.69 -4.78 1.21
C TYR A 208 -13.15 -5.88 0.28
N THR A 209 -12.73 -5.51 -0.94
CA THR A 209 -12.27 -6.47 -1.98
C THR A 209 -10.83 -6.92 -1.75
N SER A 210 -10.11 -6.31 -0.80
CA SER A 210 -8.78 -6.81 -0.41
C SER A 210 -8.90 -8.31 -0.05
N PRO A 211 -7.85 -9.13 -0.29
CA PRO A 211 -7.90 -10.59 -0.12
C PRO A 211 -8.05 -10.95 1.36
N SER A 212 -9.25 -10.70 1.88
CA SER A 212 -9.67 -11.12 3.22
C SER A 212 -10.44 -12.41 3.11
N PRO A 213 -10.01 -13.50 3.73
CA PRO A 213 -10.85 -14.67 3.93
C PRO A 213 -11.80 -14.37 5.11
N ARG A 214 -12.82 -13.56 4.85
CA ARG A 214 -13.96 -13.44 5.77
C ARG A 214 -15.03 -14.42 5.37
#